data_03e447b4e027e51f2f81c64b3a62aa50
#
_entry.id   03e447b4e027e51f2f81c64b3a62aa50
#
_cell.length_a   1.000
_cell.length_b   1.000
_cell.length_c   1.000
_cell.angle_alpha   90.00
_cell.angle_beta   90.00
_cell.angle_gamma   90.00
#
_symmetry.space_group_name_H-M   'P 1'
#
loop_
_entity.id
_entity.type
_entity.pdbx_description
1 polymer ?
#
loop_
_entity_poly.entity_id
_entity_poly.type
_entity_poly.pdbx_seq_one_letter_code
_entity_poly.pdbx_strand_id
1 'polypeptide(L)'
;TQSLSMNGEQVALYEAQVFDTLPIEQIIDGNGNPVVISIPYPGRNIYANLWKVSVGRVNLILLDTDTELNSEFDRTITYQLYGGDNEHRLKQEIMLGIGGMAALKQLGIEKEVYHCNEGHAAFLNVQRLIDLMREKGLSFNEALEIVRVSGLFTTHTPVPAGHDKFEEELFQRYMYDFANQLGMPWTDFMNMGREVPGDLTEKFSVTVFACNTCQEVN
;
A
#
# COMPACT_ATOMS: atom_id res chain seq x y z
N THR A 1 -7.42 14.60 14.83
CA THR A 1 -7.01 15.19 16.12
C THR A 1 -7.06 14.11 17.20
N GLN A 2 -6.15 14.17 18.17
CA GLN A 2 -6.10 13.25 19.31
C GLN A 2 -6.23 14.06 20.61
N SER A 3 -6.94 13.52 21.57
CA SER A 3 -7.04 14.04 22.93
C SER A 3 -6.87 12.93 23.97
N LEU A 4 -6.65 13.30 25.22
CA LEU A 4 -6.66 12.36 26.33
C LEU A 4 -7.95 12.53 27.12
N SER A 5 -8.59 11.42 27.46
CA SER A 5 -9.71 11.40 28.41
C SER A 5 -9.20 11.72 29.83
N MET A 6 -10.13 12.00 30.76
CA MET A 6 -9.77 12.23 32.18
C MET A 6 -9.11 10.99 32.83
N ASN A 7 -9.27 9.82 32.26
CA ASN A 7 -8.66 8.56 32.71
C ASN A 7 -7.29 8.28 32.04
N GLY A 8 -6.80 9.19 31.18
CA GLY A 8 -5.55 9.01 30.46
C GLY A 8 -5.66 8.14 29.18
N GLU A 9 -6.88 7.83 28.73
CA GLU A 9 -7.11 7.06 27.52
C GLU A 9 -7.01 7.97 26.28
N GLN A 10 -6.39 7.47 25.24
CA GLN A 10 -6.30 8.19 23.96
C GLN A 10 -7.64 8.17 23.24
N VAL A 11 -8.13 9.34 22.88
CA VAL A 11 -9.35 9.52 22.08
C VAL A 11 -8.98 10.13 20.74
N ALA A 12 -9.22 9.37 19.66
CA ALA A 12 -9.03 9.88 18.31
C ALA A 12 -10.32 10.55 17.81
N LEU A 13 -10.19 11.78 17.31
CA LEU A 13 -11.27 12.54 16.70
C LEU A 13 -10.99 12.69 15.20
N TYR A 14 -11.90 12.17 14.38
CA TYR A 14 -11.84 12.30 12.94
C TYR A 14 -12.87 13.33 12.48
N GLU A 15 -12.41 14.31 11.73
CA GLU A 15 -13.24 15.35 11.15
C GLU A 15 -13.11 15.30 9.63
N ALA A 16 -14.22 15.48 8.92
CA ALA A 16 -14.18 15.59 7.47
C ALA A 16 -13.33 16.80 7.05
N GLN A 17 -12.43 16.59 6.12
CA GLN A 17 -11.57 17.65 5.60
C GLN A 17 -12.28 18.36 4.44
N VAL A 18 -12.24 19.69 4.46
CA VAL A 18 -12.73 20.51 3.35
C VAL A 18 -11.53 20.87 2.47
N PHE A 19 -11.41 20.22 1.34
CA PHE A 19 -10.22 20.31 0.48
C PHE A 19 -9.94 21.74 -0.01
N ASP A 20 -10.97 22.53 -0.28
CA ASP A 20 -10.83 23.93 -0.69
C ASP A 20 -10.14 24.82 0.36
N THR A 21 -10.08 24.39 1.61
CA THR A 21 -9.42 25.13 2.71
C THR A 21 -8.00 24.64 2.99
N LEU A 22 -7.58 23.59 2.32
CA LEU A 22 -6.26 22.95 2.52
C LEU A 22 -5.30 23.31 1.38
N PRO A 23 -3.99 23.33 1.62
CA PRO A 23 -2.98 23.59 0.60
C PRO A 23 -2.75 22.34 -0.27
N ILE A 24 -3.82 21.77 -0.82
CA ILE A 24 -3.80 20.60 -1.68
C ILE A 24 -4.38 20.95 -3.05
N GLU A 25 -3.88 20.29 -4.07
CA GLU A 25 -4.30 20.48 -5.45
C GLU A 25 -4.67 19.13 -6.06
N GLN A 26 -5.81 19.03 -6.72
CA GLN A 26 -6.13 17.85 -7.51
C GLN A 26 -5.18 17.77 -8.70
N ILE A 27 -4.60 16.61 -8.93
CA ILE A 27 -3.76 16.40 -10.11
C ILE A 27 -4.66 16.20 -11.32
N ILE A 28 -4.46 17.04 -12.33
CA ILE A 28 -5.21 17.02 -13.59
C ILE A 28 -4.31 16.66 -14.75
N ASP A 29 -4.86 16.02 -15.79
CA ASP A 29 -4.18 15.71 -17.04
C ASP A 29 -4.07 16.95 -17.97
N GLY A 30 -3.43 16.80 -19.10
CA GLY A 30 -3.27 17.86 -20.10
C GLY A 30 -4.59 18.35 -20.72
N ASN A 31 -5.70 17.68 -20.48
CA ASN A 31 -7.04 18.05 -20.96
C ASN A 31 -7.89 18.68 -19.85
N GLY A 32 -7.35 18.83 -18.63
CA GLY A 32 -8.04 19.37 -17.48
C GLY A 32 -8.90 18.37 -16.71
N ASN A 33 -8.78 17.05 -16.97
CA ASN A 33 -9.50 16.01 -16.24
C ASN A 33 -8.69 15.54 -15.03
N PRO A 34 -9.34 15.15 -13.91
CA PRO A 34 -8.68 14.50 -12.80
C PRO A 34 -7.89 13.26 -13.23
N VAL A 35 -6.65 13.15 -12.75
CA VAL A 35 -5.88 11.91 -12.91
C VAL A 35 -6.38 10.89 -11.91
N VAL A 36 -6.82 9.74 -12.42
CA VAL A 36 -7.40 8.66 -11.63
C VAL A 36 -6.60 7.38 -11.87
N ILE A 37 -6.28 6.67 -10.80
CA ILE A 37 -5.72 5.31 -10.88
C ILE A 37 -6.80 4.27 -10.62
N SER A 38 -6.55 3.04 -11.08
CA SER A 38 -7.46 1.91 -10.91
C SER A 38 -6.68 0.69 -10.43
N ILE A 39 -7.12 0.09 -9.33
CA ILE A 39 -6.49 -1.06 -8.69
C ILE A 39 -7.49 -2.21 -8.63
N PRO A 40 -7.10 -3.43 -9.05
CA PRO A 40 -7.98 -4.59 -8.97
C PRO A 40 -8.18 -5.05 -7.52
N TYR A 41 -9.45 -5.20 -7.13
CA TYR A 41 -9.90 -5.83 -5.90
C TYR A 41 -10.82 -7.00 -6.23
N PRO A 42 -11.14 -7.89 -5.30
CA PRO A 42 -12.03 -9.02 -5.57
C PRO A 42 -13.34 -8.61 -6.24
N GLY A 43 -13.52 -9.07 -7.49
CA GLY A 43 -14.74 -8.83 -8.29
C GLY A 43 -14.95 -7.41 -8.81
N ARG A 44 -14.02 -6.47 -8.59
CA ARG A 44 -14.14 -5.07 -9.05
C ARG A 44 -12.81 -4.34 -9.09
N ASN A 45 -12.82 -3.17 -9.68
CA ASN A 45 -11.73 -2.21 -9.56
C ASN A 45 -12.08 -1.12 -8.55
N ILE A 46 -11.07 -0.67 -7.80
CA ILE A 46 -11.15 0.51 -6.94
C ILE A 46 -10.39 1.65 -7.61
N TYR A 47 -11.02 2.79 -7.66
CA TYR A 47 -10.48 3.99 -8.27
C TYR A 47 -10.02 4.96 -7.19
N ALA A 48 -8.94 5.70 -7.45
CA ALA A 48 -8.52 6.78 -6.58
C ALA A 48 -8.12 8.02 -7.38
N ASN A 49 -8.64 9.16 -6.96
CA ASN A 49 -8.17 10.47 -7.39
C ASN A 49 -6.78 10.72 -6.82
N LEU A 50 -5.96 11.47 -7.55
CA LEU A 50 -4.64 11.86 -7.10
C LEU A 50 -4.65 13.34 -6.70
N TRP A 51 -4.14 13.61 -5.50
CA TRP A 51 -3.96 14.96 -4.97
C TRP A 51 -2.49 15.21 -4.68
N LYS A 52 -2.06 16.45 -4.79
CA LYS A 52 -0.69 16.87 -4.52
C LYS A 52 -0.66 17.91 -3.40
N VAL A 53 0.28 17.71 -2.47
CA VAL A 53 0.65 18.72 -1.46
C VAL A 53 2.11 19.08 -1.66
N SER A 54 2.41 20.35 -1.85
CA SER A 54 3.78 20.84 -1.96
C SER A 54 4.31 21.27 -0.59
N VAL A 55 5.30 20.53 -0.08
CA VAL A 55 5.95 20.82 1.21
C VAL A 55 7.41 21.20 0.94
N GLY A 56 7.66 22.48 0.79
CA GLY A 56 8.96 22.99 0.34
C GLY A 56 9.30 22.42 -1.05
N ARG A 57 10.37 21.66 -1.14
CA ARG A 57 10.79 21.01 -2.40
C ARG A 57 10.27 19.57 -2.57
N VAL A 58 9.50 19.06 -1.61
CA VAL A 58 8.95 17.70 -1.64
C VAL A 58 7.47 17.77 -1.99
N ASN A 59 7.05 16.95 -2.92
CA ASN A 59 5.63 16.77 -3.23
C ASN A 59 5.14 15.47 -2.58
N LEU A 60 4.05 15.58 -1.83
CA LEU A 60 3.28 14.44 -1.36
C LEU A 60 2.18 14.16 -2.38
N ILE A 61 2.05 12.91 -2.78
CA ILE A 61 0.94 12.44 -3.61
C ILE A 61 -0.01 11.67 -2.69
N LEU A 62 -1.25 12.13 -2.65
CA LEU A 62 -2.31 11.53 -1.83
C LEU A 62 -3.26 10.77 -2.75
N LEU A 63 -3.70 9.61 -2.26
CA LEU A 63 -4.64 8.72 -2.93
C LEU A 63 -6.00 8.85 -2.23
N ASP A 64 -7.03 9.17 -2.98
CA ASP A 64 -8.36 9.42 -2.46
C ASP A 64 -9.40 8.57 -3.18
N THR A 65 -9.98 7.59 -2.48
CA THR A 65 -11.01 6.70 -3.01
C THR A 65 -12.41 7.30 -3.00
N ASP A 66 -12.60 8.51 -2.46
CA ASP A 66 -13.88 9.21 -2.46
C ASP A 66 -14.21 9.79 -3.83
N THR A 67 -14.60 8.92 -4.73
CA THR A 67 -15.00 9.24 -6.12
C THR A 67 -16.29 8.52 -6.48
N GLU A 68 -17.10 9.11 -7.36
CA GLU A 68 -18.34 8.51 -7.86
C GLU A 68 -18.11 7.22 -8.70
N LEU A 69 -16.87 6.96 -9.11
CA LEU A 69 -16.48 5.72 -9.78
C LEU A 69 -16.51 4.50 -8.84
N ASN A 70 -16.51 4.73 -7.53
CA ASN A 70 -16.56 3.70 -6.50
C ASN A 70 -17.96 3.57 -5.89
N SER A 71 -18.26 2.37 -5.38
CA SER A 71 -19.43 2.18 -4.51
C SER A 71 -19.30 3.02 -3.23
N GLU A 72 -20.40 3.38 -2.59
CA GLU A 72 -20.39 4.13 -1.32
C GLU A 72 -19.51 3.45 -0.26
N PHE A 73 -19.52 2.12 -0.23
CA PHE A 73 -18.69 1.33 0.68
C PHE A 73 -17.18 1.47 0.37
N ASP A 74 -16.80 1.44 -0.90
CA ASP A 74 -15.39 1.50 -1.30
C ASP A 74 -14.81 2.92 -1.23
N ARG A 75 -15.67 3.93 -1.31
CA ARG A 75 -15.27 5.33 -1.10
C ARG A 75 -14.65 5.58 0.28
N THR A 76 -15.04 4.78 1.27
CA THR A 76 -14.57 4.93 2.65
C THR A 76 -13.16 4.40 2.92
N ILE A 77 -12.52 3.71 1.97
CA ILE A 77 -11.20 3.07 2.18
C ILE A 77 -10.16 4.07 2.69
N THR A 78 -10.16 5.30 2.18
CA THR A 78 -9.19 6.33 2.55
C THR A 78 -9.71 7.36 3.56
N TYR A 79 -10.89 7.18 4.15
CA TYR A 79 -11.49 8.19 5.05
C TYR A 79 -10.77 8.33 6.39
N GLN A 80 -10.31 7.22 6.96
CA GLN A 80 -9.74 7.22 8.31
C GLN A 80 -8.43 6.43 8.37
N LEU A 81 -7.40 7.06 8.91
CA LEU A 81 -6.15 6.40 9.22
C LEU A 81 -6.37 5.39 10.35
N TYR A 82 -5.93 4.14 10.16
CA TYR A 82 -6.07 3.03 11.09
C TYR A 82 -7.53 2.70 11.48
N GLY A 83 -8.48 3.08 10.67
CA GLY A 83 -9.90 2.77 10.88
C GLY A 83 -10.27 1.39 10.39
N GLY A 84 -11.40 0.87 10.91
CA GLY A 84 -12.00 -0.37 10.46
C GLY A 84 -11.39 -1.65 11.03
N ASP A 85 -11.74 -2.75 10.40
CA ASP A 85 -11.25 -4.09 10.72
C ASP A 85 -10.00 -4.48 9.89
N ASN A 86 -9.52 -5.72 10.06
CA ASN A 86 -8.38 -6.23 9.32
C ASN A 86 -8.57 -6.21 7.79
N GLU A 87 -9.79 -6.42 7.30
CA GLU A 87 -10.07 -6.35 5.88
C GLU A 87 -9.95 -4.92 5.35
N HIS A 88 -10.44 -3.94 6.12
CA HIS A 88 -10.29 -2.53 5.78
C HIS A 88 -8.82 -2.12 5.79
N ARG A 89 -8.05 -2.58 6.79
CA ARG A 89 -6.58 -2.37 6.83
C ARG A 89 -5.89 -2.94 5.60
N LEU A 90 -6.19 -4.18 5.22
CA LEU A 90 -5.62 -4.79 4.01
C LEU A 90 -5.94 -3.96 2.76
N LYS A 91 -7.17 -3.48 2.63
CA LYS A 91 -7.57 -2.59 1.52
C LYS A 91 -6.74 -1.30 1.50
N GLN A 92 -6.54 -0.68 2.65
CA GLN A 92 -5.71 0.54 2.76
C GLN A 92 -4.26 0.28 2.35
N GLU A 93 -3.68 -0.82 2.77
CA GLU A 93 -2.28 -1.17 2.44
C GLU A 93 -2.09 -1.54 0.97
N ILE A 94 -3.05 -2.24 0.37
CA ILE A 94 -3.07 -2.49 -1.08
C ILE A 94 -3.16 -1.15 -1.83
N MET A 95 -4.06 -0.27 -1.41
CA MET A 95 -4.20 1.04 -2.04
C MET A 95 -2.92 1.87 -1.90
N LEU A 96 -2.30 1.88 -0.72
CA LEU A 96 -1.06 2.62 -0.49
C LEU A 96 0.12 2.04 -1.27
N GLY A 97 0.34 0.73 -1.21
CA GLY A 97 1.50 0.08 -1.82
C GLY A 97 1.34 -0.05 -3.34
N ILE A 98 0.37 -0.83 -3.77
CA ILE A 98 0.13 -1.09 -5.20
C ILE A 98 -0.42 0.17 -5.88
N GLY A 99 -1.38 0.84 -5.26
CA GLY A 99 -1.94 2.10 -5.76
C GLY A 99 -0.90 3.21 -5.84
N GLY A 100 -0.01 3.30 -4.85
CA GLY A 100 1.10 4.24 -4.87
C GLY A 100 2.03 4.04 -6.08
N MET A 101 2.37 2.78 -6.40
CA MET A 101 3.17 2.48 -7.60
C MET A 101 2.42 2.81 -8.88
N ALA A 102 1.12 2.50 -8.95
CA ALA A 102 0.27 2.87 -10.09
C ALA A 102 0.22 4.40 -10.27
N ALA A 103 0.13 5.16 -9.18
CA ALA A 103 0.15 6.62 -9.21
C ALA A 103 1.49 7.17 -9.73
N LEU A 104 2.63 6.67 -9.23
CA LEU A 104 3.95 7.07 -9.71
C LEU A 104 4.08 6.81 -11.22
N LYS A 105 3.65 5.64 -11.66
CA LYS A 105 3.69 5.25 -13.08
C LYS A 105 2.80 6.16 -13.94
N GLN A 106 1.56 6.43 -13.51
CA GLN A 106 0.62 7.31 -14.20
C GLN A 106 1.15 8.75 -14.34
N LEU A 107 1.94 9.20 -13.34
CA LEU A 107 2.55 10.52 -13.31
C LEU A 107 3.92 10.56 -14.02
N GLY A 108 4.41 9.44 -14.58
CA GLY A 108 5.73 9.36 -15.21
C GLY A 108 6.89 9.57 -14.22
N ILE A 109 6.69 9.26 -12.94
CA ILE A 109 7.69 9.42 -11.88
C ILE A 109 8.44 8.11 -11.69
N GLU A 110 9.68 8.07 -12.12
CA GLU A 110 10.59 6.95 -11.90
C GLU A 110 11.55 7.25 -10.74
N LYS A 111 11.86 6.25 -9.94
CA LYS A 111 12.78 6.35 -8.80
C LYS A 111 13.78 5.19 -8.83
N GLU A 112 14.98 5.46 -8.29
CA GLU A 112 16.03 4.45 -8.15
C GLU A 112 15.98 3.76 -6.79
N VAL A 113 15.48 4.45 -5.74
CA VAL A 113 15.35 3.94 -4.38
C VAL A 113 13.91 4.10 -3.90
N TYR A 114 13.42 3.07 -3.25
CA TYR A 114 12.08 2.99 -2.68
C TYR A 114 12.17 2.75 -1.19
N HIS A 115 11.59 3.64 -0.41
CA HIS A 115 11.60 3.57 1.05
C HIS A 115 10.21 3.20 1.58
N CYS A 116 10.12 2.04 2.22
CA CYS A 116 8.95 1.64 2.99
C CYS A 116 9.10 2.15 4.42
N ASN A 117 8.30 3.13 4.80
CA ASN A 117 8.18 3.56 6.18
C ASN A 117 7.09 2.72 6.85
N GLU A 118 7.47 1.82 7.74
CA GLU A 118 6.65 0.75 8.31
C GLU A 118 6.13 -0.26 7.28
N GLY A 119 5.45 -1.31 7.72
CA GLY A 119 4.89 -2.36 6.86
C GLY A 119 3.80 -1.89 5.92
N HIS A 120 3.13 -0.77 6.23
CA HIS A 120 1.93 -0.30 5.52
C HIS A 120 2.09 -0.13 4.00
N ALA A 121 3.30 0.21 3.54
CA ALA A 121 3.59 0.42 2.13
C ALA A 121 4.23 -0.80 1.45
N ALA A 122 4.48 -1.90 2.18
CA ALA A 122 5.29 -3.03 1.71
C ALA A 122 4.80 -3.63 0.37
N PHE A 123 3.50 -3.58 0.10
CA PHE A 123 2.94 -4.08 -1.17
C PHE A 123 3.38 -3.30 -2.41
N LEU A 124 4.07 -2.15 -2.25
CA LEU A 124 4.74 -1.52 -3.38
C LEU A 124 5.74 -2.48 -4.05
N ASN A 125 6.38 -3.36 -3.27
CA ASN A 125 7.34 -4.32 -3.79
C ASN A 125 6.67 -5.42 -4.61
N VAL A 126 5.42 -5.79 -4.32
CA VAL A 126 4.63 -6.69 -5.18
C VAL A 126 4.47 -6.08 -6.57
N GLN A 127 4.03 -4.82 -6.65
CA GLN A 127 3.84 -4.15 -7.93
C GLN A 127 5.15 -3.96 -8.69
N ARG A 128 6.24 -3.62 -7.99
CA ARG A 128 7.58 -3.49 -8.58
C ARG A 128 8.07 -4.80 -9.18
N LEU A 129 7.88 -5.92 -8.47
CA LEU A 129 8.22 -7.25 -8.98
C LEU A 129 7.45 -7.54 -10.28
N ILE A 130 6.13 -7.35 -10.27
CA ILE A 130 5.28 -7.57 -11.44
C ILE A 130 5.72 -6.70 -12.62
N ASP A 131 5.98 -5.41 -12.37
CA ASP A 131 6.38 -4.49 -13.44
C ASP A 131 7.74 -4.87 -14.04
N LEU A 132 8.73 -5.21 -13.22
CA LEU A 132 10.04 -5.65 -13.68
C LEU A 132 9.97 -6.95 -14.49
N MET A 133 9.21 -7.93 -14.02
CA MET A 133 9.02 -9.19 -14.75
C MET A 133 8.34 -8.94 -16.10
N ARG A 134 7.29 -8.14 -16.12
CA ARG A 134 6.50 -7.88 -17.33
C ARG A 134 7.22 -6.97 -18.34
N GLU A 135 7.84 -5.89 -17.87
CA GLU A 135 8.41 -4.86 -18.75
C GLU A 135 9.85 -5.14 -19.17
N LYS A 136 10.61 -5.84 -18.30
CA LYS A 136 12.01 -6.18 -18.57
C LYS A 136 12.21 -7.65 -18.93
N GLY A 137 11.16 -8.48 -18.85
CA GLY A 137 11.24 -9.91 -19.13
C GLY A 137 12.07 -10.70 -18.10
N LEU A 138 12.19 -10.19 -16.88
CA LEU A 138 12.99 -10.82 -15.83
C LEU A 138 12.23 -11.98 -15.20
N SER A 139 12.98 -12.99 -14.73
CA SER A 139 12.44 -14.00 -13.81
C SER A 139 12.13 -13.37 -12.44
N PHE A 140 11.32 -14.05 -11.64
CA PHE A 140 11.01 -13.59 -10.28
C PHE A 140 12.28 -13.33 -9.45
N ASN A 141 13.26 -14.22 -9.49
CA ASN A 141 14.48 -14.08 -8.71
C ASN A 141 15.31 -12.88 -9.15
N GLU A 142 15.45 -12.63 -10.46
CA GLU A 142 16.15 -11.46 -10.97
C GLU A 142 15.44 -10.16 -10.58
N ALA A 143 14.11 -10.12 -10.69
CA ALA A 143 13.31 -9.00 -10.27
C ALA A 143 13.42 -8.74 -8.75
N LEU A 144 13.44 -9.82 -7.94
CA LEU A 144 13.57 -9.73 -6.48
C LEU A 144 14.92 -9.11 -6.08
N GLU A 145 16.02 -9.48 -6.74
CA GLU A 145 17.32 -8.88 -6.46
C GLU A 145 17.33 -7.37 -6.74
N ILE A 146 16.72 -6.94 -7.85
CA ILE A 146 16.59 -5.50 -8.17
C ILE A 146 15.70 -4.78 -7.14
N VAL A 147 14.58 -5.39 -6.76
CA VAL A 147 13.66 -4.81 -5.75
C VAL A 147 14.37 -4.68 -4.42
N ARG A 148 15.11 -5.69 -3.99
CA ARG A 148 15.84 -5.71 -2.72
C ARG A 148 16.94 -4.64 -2.67
N VAL A 149 17.83 -4.62 -3.65
CA VAL A 149 18.97 -3.69 -3.67
C VAL A 149 18.57 -2.22 -3.71
N SER A 150 17.38 -1.93 -4.23
CA SER A 150 16.80 -0.58 -4.31
C SER A 150 15.73 -0.30 -3.26
N GLY A 151 15.52 -1.24 -2.31
CA GLY A 151 14.54 -1.15 -1.23
C GLY A 151 15.19 -0.82 0.11
N LEU A 152 14.63 0.17 0.81
CA LEU A 152 14.91 0.47 2.21
C LEU A 152 13.62 0.29 3.02
N PHE A 153 13.69 -0.46 4.11
CA PHE A 153 12.60 -0.60 5.07
C PHE A 153 13.00 0.01 6.41
N THR A 154 12.15 0.86 6.97
CA THR A 154 12.34 1.42 8.31
C THR A 154 11.14 1.07 9.18
N THR A 155 11.40 0.45 10.35
CA THR A 155 10.40 0.23 11.38
C THR A 155 10.69 1.09 12.60
N HIS A 156 9.66 1.76 13.12
CA HIS A 156 9.74 2.64 14.29
C HIS A 156 8.97 2.07 15.48
N THR A 157 8.13 1.07 15.25
CA THR A 157 7.14 0.61 16.21
C THR A 157 7.58 -0.72 16.84
N PRO A 158 7.96 -0.74 18.14
CA PRO A 158 8.46 -1.95 18.81
C PRO A 158 7.33 -2.83 19.38
N VAL A 159 6.07 -2.54 19.08
CA VAL A 159 4.91 -3.24 19.64
C VAL A 159 4.11 -3.97 18.56
N PRO A 160 3.49 -5.13 18.86
CA PRO A 160 2.76 -5.94 17.89
C PRO A 160 1.67 -5.20 17.11
N ALA A 161 1.04 -4.18 17.72
CA ALA A 161 0.00 -3.37 17.08
C ALA A 161 0.50 -2.54 15.88
N GLY A 162 1.80 -2.37 15.70
CA GLY A 162 2.41 -1.70 14.55
C GLY A 162 2.77 -2.65 13.40
N HIS A 163 2.52 -3.96 13.56
CA HIS A 163 2.90 -4.98 12.60
C HIS A 163 1.66 -5.74 12.14
N ASP A 164 1.03 -5.25 11.08
CA ASP A 164 -0.18 -5.86 10.54
C ASP A 164 0.09 -7.29 10.06
N LYS A 165 -0.78 -8.22 10.45
CA LYS A 165 -0.75 -9.63 10.06
C LYS A 165 -2.14 -10.05 9.58
N PHE A 166 -2.20 -10.69 8.42
CA PHE A 166 -3.45 -11.07 7.77
C PHE A 166 -3.62 -12.59 7.76
N GLU A 167 -4.81 -13.06 8.14
CA GLU A 167 -5.20 -14.47 8.01
C GLU A 167 -5.13 -14.90 6.55
N GLU A 168 -4.68 -16.13 6.29
CA GLU A 168 -4.47 -16.65 4.94
C GLU A 168 -5.72 -16.55 4.07
N GLU A 169 -6.90 -16.89 4.61
CA GLU A 169 -8.17 -16.83 3.86
C GLU A 169 -8.51 -15.40 3.40
N LEU A 170 -8.36 -14.42 4.30
CA LEU A 170 -8.57 -13.01 3.95
C LEU A 170 -7.54 -12.55 2.92
N PHE A 171 -6.29 -12.85 3.17
CA PHE A 171 -5.17 -12.43 2.32
C PHE A 171 -5.27 -13.02 0.91
N GLN A 172 -5.63 -14.31 0.79
CA GLN A 172 -5.83 -14.99 -0.47
C GLN A 172 -6.90 -14.32 -1.33
N ARG A 173 -7.98 -13.89 -0.71
CA ARG A 173 -9.09 -13.23 -1.39
C ARG A 173 -8.65 -11.99 -2.18
N TYR A 174 -7.67 -11.25 -1.66
CA TYR A 174 -7.17 -10.01 -2.26
C TYR A 174 -5.88 -10.18 -3.07
N MET A 175 -5.01 -11.10 -2.68
CA MET A 175 -3.66 -11.15 -3.20
C MET A 175 -3.38 -12.36 -4.12
N TYR A 176 -4.34 -13.27 -4.29
CA TYR A 176 -4.16 -14.47 -5.12
C TYR A 176 -3.80 -14.14 -6.57
N ASP A 177 -4.47 -13.16 -7.17
CA ASP A 177 -4.20 -12.77 -8.55
C ASP A 177 -2.83 -12.09 -8.70
N PHE A 178 -2.34 -11.41 -7.68
CA PHE A 178 -0.98 -10.85 -7.67
C PHE A 178 0.07 -11.97 -7.58
N ALA A 179 -0.14 -13.00 -6.76
CA ALA A 179 0.73 -14.18 -6.72
C ALA A 179 0.79 -14.87 -8.08
N ASN A 180 -0.35 -15.02 -8.77
CA ASN A 180 -0.40 -15.56 -10.13
C ASN A 180 0.38 -14.71 -11.13
N GLN A 181 0.32 -13.39 -11.04
CA GLN A 181 1.10 -12.50 -11.91
C GLN A 181 2.62 -12.61 -11.65
N LEU A 182 3.02 -12.97 -10.42
CA LEU A 182 4.41 -13.28 -10.09
C LEU A 182 4.83 -14.69 -10.54
N GLY A 183 3.89 -15.50 -11.06
CA GLY A 183 4.17 -16.86 -11.52
C GLY A 183 4.55 -17.82 -10.40
N MET A 184 4.17 -17.54 -9.15
CA MET A 184 4.53 -18.34 -7.99
C MET A 184 3.33 -19.05 -7.37
N PRO A 185 3.54 -20.27 -6.80
CA PRO A 185 2.52 -20.96 -6.01
C PRO A 185 2.06 -20.08 -4.84
N TRP A 186 0.78 -20.17 -4.47
CA TRP A 186 0.23 -19.42 -3.36
C TRP A 186 0.99 -19.62 -2.04
N THR A 187 1.37 -20.86 -1.75
CA THR A 187 2.16 -21.22 -0.56
C THR A 187 3.50 -20.49 -0.50
N ASP A 188 4.16 -20.32 -1.65
CA ASP A 188 5.45 -19.63 -1.73
C ASP A 188 5.26 -18.12 -1.52
N PHE A 189 4.17 -17.56 -2.05
CA PHE A 189 3.82 -16.17 -1.79
C PHE A 189 3.52 -15.93 -0.30
N MET A 190 2.76 -16.81 0.35
CA MET A 190 2.54 -16.76 1.79
C MET A 190 3.83 -16.85 2.60
N ASN A 191 4.77 -17.70 2.18
CA ASN A 191 6.06 -17.86 2.85
C ASN A 191 6.95 -16.61 2.80
N MET A 192 6.72 -15.69 1.85
CA MET A 192 7.40 -14.40 1.84
C MET A 192 7.04 -13.51 3.05
N GLY A 193 5.88 -13.72 3.66
CA GLY A 193 5.41 -12.98 4.84
C GLY A 193 5.39 -13.81 6.13
N ARG A 194 5.93 -15.03 6.16
CA ARG A 194 6.02 -15.88 7.34
C ARG A 194 7.42 -15.81 7.95
N GLU A 195 7.50 -15.74 9.27
CA GLU A 195 8.78 -15.79 10.02
C GLU A 195 9.47 -17.14 9.83
N VAL A 196 8.66 -18.21 9.84
CA VAL A 196 9.13 -19.57 9.55
C VAL A 196 8.46 -20.04 8.26
N PRO A 197 9.17 -20.02 7.10
CA PRO A 197 8.63 -20.52 5.85
C PRO A 197 8.15 -21.97 5.97
N GLY A 198 6.91 -22.23 5.55
CA GLY A 198 6.25 -23.54 5.67
C GLY A 198 5.42 -23.73 6.94
N ASP A 199 5.48 -22.87 7.92
CA ASP A 199 4.55 -22.92 9.05
C ASP A 199 3.17 -22.36 8.62
N LEU A 200 2.23 -23.31 8.42
CA LEU A 200 0.88 -23.00 7.96
C LEU A 200 0.01 -22.35 9.05
N THR A 201 0.49 -22.26 10.28
CA THR A 201 -0.22 -21.59 11.38
C THR A 201 0.08 -20.09 11.42
N GLU A 202 1.15 -19.66 10.76
CA GLU A 202 1.51 -18.26 10.70
C GLU A 202 0.68 -17.48 9.67
N LYS A 203 0.24 -16.32 10.10
CA LYS A 203 -0.40 -15.31 9.23
C LYS A 203 0.63 -14.64 8.32
N PHE A 204 0.17 -14.01 7.25
CA PHE A 204 1.05 -13.16 6.45
C PHE A 204 1.35 -11.85 7.19
N SER A 205 2.61 -11.60 7.50
CA SER A 205 3.11 -10.38 8.11
C SER A 205 3.68 -9.44 7.04
N VAL A 206 3.14 -8.23 6.95
CA VAL A 206 3.66 -7.21 6.01
C VAL A 206 5.05 -6.73 6.40
N THR A 207 5.39 -6.76 7.69
CA THR A 207 6.73 -6.44 8.20
C THR A 207 7.76 -7.47 7.75
N VAL A 208 7.44 -8.77 7.88
CA VAL A 208 8.31 -9.86 7.41
C VAL A 208 8.49 -9.77 5.89
N PHE A 209 7.40 -9.51 5.17
CA PHE A 209 7.46 -9.31 3.72
C PHE A 209 8.35 -8.12 3.33
N ALA A 210 8.26 -7.00 4.05
CA ALA A 210 9.13 -5.84 3.83
C ALA A 210 10.61 -6.20 4.07
N CYS A 211 10.93 -6.90 5.17
CA CYS A 211 12.28 -7.39 5.44
C CYS A 211 12.81 -8.32 4.35
N ASN A 212 11.97 -9.19 3.81
CA ASN A 212 12.36 -10.14 2.77
C ASN A 212 12.53 -9.49 1.39
N THR A 213 11.92 -8.32 1.17
CA THR A 213 11.93 -7.61 -0.12
C THR A 213 12.71 -6.30 -0.12
N CYS A 214 13.35 -5.93 0.99
CA CYS A 214 14.28 -4.81 1.10
C CYS A 214 15.64 -5.34 1.57
N GLN A 215 16.74 -4.79 1.02
CA GLN A 215 18.09 -5.15 1.45
C GLN A 215 18.48 -4.39 2.71
N GLU A 216 18.14 -3.12 2.77
CA GLU A 216 18.45 -2.26 3.91
C GLU A 216 17.23 -2.21 4.86
N VAL A 217 17.48 -2.52 6.12
CA VAL A 217 16.49 -2.50 7.20
C VAL A 217 17.04 -1.63 8.34
N ASN A 218 16.23 -0.66 8.77
CA ASN A 218 16.60 0.33 9.79
C ASN A 218 15.51 0.44 10.87
#